data_04db708723672dd4b9a6fbe6ca5b66eb
#
_entry.id   04db708723672dd4b9a6fbe6ca5b66eb
#
_cell.length_a   1.000
_cell.length_b   1.000
_cell.length_c   1.000
_cell.angle_alpha   90.00
_cell.angle_beta   90.00
_cell.angle_gamma   90.00
#
_symmetry.space_group_name_H-M   'P 1'
#
loop_
_entity.id
_entity.type
_entity.pdbx_description
1 polymer ?
#
loop_
_entity_poly.entity_id
_entity_poly.type
_entity_poly.pdbx_seq_one_letter_code
_entity_poly.pdbx_strand_id
1 'polypeptide(L)'
;HPLRADTIMIGFSERSSPAAIDNLTRLVFANTAITNIIIVVMPKENTAIHLDMIFTQVDRELCVVYPPHFVGPERLTILHWKKGQSQVREMPNVFAALQSLGLPMEPVFCGGDRRNLQEREQWASGCNFVAMRPGLVLSYARNDATLREMEKMGFRIVSSTGFLTGEARIADDERAVITFEGGELVRGGGGPRCMTC
;
A
#
# COMPACT_ATOMS: atom_id res chain seq x y z
N HIS A 1 8.80 -0.10 1.15
CA HIS A 1 7.65 0.57 1.76
C HIS A 1 7.98 0.88 3.23
N PRO A 2 8.45 2.10 3.56
CA PRO A 2 8.67 2.47 4.96
C PRO A 2 7.32 2.57 5.67
N LEU A 3 7.21 1.95 6.84
CA LEU A 3 6.00 1.98 7.69
C LEU A 3 6.23 2.88 8.91
N ARG A 4 7.44 2.81 9.46
CA ARG A 4 7.91 3.59 10.60
C ARG A 4 9.44 3.71 10.53
N ALA A 5 10.03 4.56 11.33
CA ALA A 5 11.49 4.77 11.34
C ALA A 5 12.32 3.50 11.56
N ASP A 6 11.78 2.49 12.23
CA ASP A 6 12.43 1.21 12.55
C ASP A 6 11.87 0.01 11.77
N THR A 7 10.86 0.21 10.90
CA THR A 7 10.13 -0.88 10.26
C THR A 7 9.88 -0.58 8.78
N ILE A 8 10.24 -1.52 7.92
CA ILE A 8 9.91 -1.49 6.49
C ILE A 8 9.16 -2.75 6.06
N MET A 9 8.40 -2.64 4.98
CA MET A 9 7.76 -3.76 4.31
C MET A 9 8.32 -3.92 2.91
N ILE A 10 8.61 -5.16 2.50
CA ILE A 10 9.19 -5.51 1.21
C ILE A 10 8.28 -6.51 0.51
N GLY A 11 7.99 -6.30 -0.77
CA GLY A 11 7.36 -7.30 -1.62
C GLY A 11 8.42 -8.25 -2.18
N PHE A 12 8.24 -9.54 -1.95
CA PHE A 12 9.02 -10.59 -2.62
C PHE A 12 8.22 -11.10 -3.81
N SER A 13 8.52 -10.60 -5.00
CA SER A 13 7.83 -10.91 -6.25
C SER A 13 8.79 -11.61 -7.24
N GLU A 14 8.33 -11.86 -8.46
CA GLU A 14 9.18 -12.36 -9.55
C GLU A 14 10.35 -11.42 -9.92
N ARG A 15 10.27 -10.14 -9.50
CA ARG A 15 11.29 -9.11 -9.71
C ARG A 15 12.42 -9.15 -8.67
N SER A 16 12.35 -10.04 -7.70
CA SER A 16 13.33 -10.18 -6.64
C SER A 16 13.70 -11.65 -6.41
N SER A 17 14.96 -11.91 -6.06
CA SER A 17 15.40 -13.24 -5.65
C SER A 17 15.51 -13.34 -4.13
N PRO A 18 15.44 -14.55 -3.54
CA PRO A 18 15.68 -14.74 -2.11
C PRO A 18 17.05 -14.17 -1.68
N ALA A 19 18.09 -14.39 -2.48
CA ALA A 19 19.43 -13.85 -2.21
C ALA A 19 19.48 -12.32 -2.21
N ALA A 20 18.70 -11.67 -3.11
CA ALA A 20 18.61 -10.21 -3.14
C ALA A 20 17.91 -9.67 -1.88
N ILE A 21 16.84 -10.33 -1.42
CA ILE A 21 16.15 -9.95 -0.18
C ILE A 21 17.07 -10.15 1.04
N ASP A 22 17.80 -11.26 1.11
CA ASP A 22 18.77 -11.52 2.19
C ASP A 22 19.88 -10.46 2.22
N ASN A 23 20.49 -10.17 1.08
CA ASN A 23 21.52 -9.15 0.98
C ASN A 23 21.01 -7.75 1.36
N LEU A 24 19.84 -7.36 0.84
CA LEU A 24 19.21 -6.08 1.17
C LEU A 24 18.94 -5.99 2.68
N THR A 25 18.37 -7.05 3.27
CA THR A 25 18.06 -7.11 4.70
C THR A 25 19.33 -6.91 5.54
N ARG A 26 20.42 -7.61 5.22
CA ARG A 26 21.71 -7.48 5.92
C ARG A 26 22.26 -6.05 5.82
N LEU A 27 22.23 -5.45 4.63
CA LEU A 27 22.69 -4.08 4.41
C LEU A 27 21.84 -3.07 5.20
N VAL A 28 20.52 -3.23 5.17
CA VAL A 28 19.58 -2.36 5.89
C VAL A 28 19.82 -2.46 7.40
N PHE A 29 19.94 -3.68 7.94
CA PHE A 29 20.19 -3.88 9.37
C PHE A 29 21.57 -3.37 9.82
N ALA A 30 22.57 -3.43 8.96
CA ALA A 30 23.92 -2.94 9.29
C ALA A 30 24.02 -1.42 9.27
N ASN A 31 23.34 -0.74 8.34
CA ASN A 31 23.60 0.66 8.02
C ASN A 31 22.46 1.61 8.41
N THR A 32 21.35 1.10 8.94
CA THR A 32 20.17 1.94 9.27
C THR A 32 19.61 1.63 10.67
N ALA A 33 18.67 2.47 11.09
CA ALA A 33 17.90 2.26 12.32
C ALA A 33 16.79 1.18 12.19
N ILE A 34 16.62 0.59 11.01
CA ILE A 34 15.61 -0.44 10.79
C ILE A 34 15.96 -1.68 11.61
N THR A 35 14.97 -2.16 12.36
CA THR A 35 15.07 -3.36 13.20
C THR A 35 14.07 -4.44 12.81
N ASN A 36 13.06 -4.10 12.01
CA ASN A 36 12.01 -5.01 11.60
C ASN A 36 11.77 -4.91 10.09
N ILE A 37 11.73 -6.04 9.43
CA ILE A 37 11.37 -6.17 8.02
C ILE A 37 10.20 -7.14 7.90
N ILE A 38 9.10 -6.67 7.35
CA ILE A 38 7.96 -7.50 6.95
C ILE A 38 8.14 -7.83 5.46
N ILE A 39 8.09 -9.11 5.12
CA ILE A 39 8.20 -9.58 3.74
C ILE A 39 6.84 -10.15 3.33
N VAL A 40 6.25 -9.59 2.29
CA VAL A 40 5.03 -10.09 1.65
C VAL A 40 5.44 -10.96 0.48
N VAL A 41 5.14 -12.25 0.55
CA VAL A 41 5.42 -13.20 -0.55
C VAL A 41 4.32 -13.04 -1.60
N MET A 42 4.65 -12.34 -2.68
CA MET A 42 3.70 -11.93 -3.69
C MET A 42 3.46 -13.02 -4.74
N PRO A 43 2.27 -13.09 -5.34
CA PRO A 43 2.00 -14.03 -6.41
C PRO A 43 2.79 -13.65 -7.67
N LYS A 44 2.98 -14.61 -8.57
CA LYS A 44 3.58 -14.37 -9.89
C LYS A 44 2.49 -13.95 -10.88
N GLU A 45 2.01 -12.74 -10.70
CA GLU A 45 0.92 -12.16 -11.50
C GLU A 45 1.29 -10.76 -11.97
N ASN A 46 0.94 -10.41 -13.20
CA ASN A 46 1.22 -9.09 -13.78
C ASN A 46 0.55 -7.94 -13.01
N THR A 47 -0.53 -8.23 -12.29
CA THR A 47 -1.28 -7.26 -11.48
C THR A 47 -0.68 -7.04 -10.10
N ALA A 48 0.29 -7.86 -9.68
CA ALA A 48 0.89 -7.83 -8.35
C ALA A 48 2.42 -7.89 -8.40
N ILE A 49 3.04 -7.31 -9.41
CA ILE A 49 4.52 -7.31 -9.56
C ILE A 49 5.24 -6.46 -8.52
N HIS A 50 4.56 -5.45 -7.98
CA HIS A 50 5.08 -4.54 -6.96
C HIS A 50 4.10 -4.45 -5.79
N LEU A 51 4.64 -4.29 -4.59
CA LEU A 51 3.84 -4.25 -3.36
C LEU A 51 2.79 -3.13 -3.34
N ASP A 52 3.12 -1.98 -3.89
CA ASP A 52 2.23 -0.82 -3.97
C ASP A 52 1.04 -1.00 -4.93
N MET A 53 1.03 -2.06 -5.72
CA MET A 53 -0.15 -2.44 -6.52
C MET A 53 -1.23 -3.14 -5.71
N ILE A 54 -0.90 -3.62 -4.50
CA ILE A 54 -1.82 -4.37 -3.63
C ILE A 54 -1.90 -3.83 -2.21
N PHE A 55 -0.96 -2.95 -1.81
CA PHE A 55 -0.90 -2.36 -0.47
C PHE A 55 -0.31 -0.96 -0.52
N THR A 56 -0.97 0.01 0.10
CA THR A 56 -0.40 1.34 0.39
C THR A 56 -0.87 1.84 1.75
N GLN A 57 0.06 2.25 2.62
CA GLN A 57 -0.28 2.99 3.83
C GLN A 57 -0.72 4.41 3.45
N VAL A 58 -1.92 4.80 3.85
CA VAL A 58 -2.54 6.10 3.50
C VAL A 58 -2.63 7.05 4.67
N ASP A 59 -2.58 6.52 5.89
CA ASP A 59 -2.50 7.28 7.13
C ASP A 59 -1.71 6.47 8.18
N ARG A 60 -1.56 7.01 9.39
CA ARG A 60 -0.80 6.36 10.48
C ARG A 60 -1.34 4.98 10.83
N GLU A 61 -2.66 4.81 10.81
CA GLU A 61 -3.38 3.59 11.21
C GLU A 61 -4.28 3.05 10.09
N LEU A 62 -4.12 3.52 8.84
CA LEU A 62 -4.92 3.11 7.71
C LEU A 62 -4.06 2.68 6.52
N CYS A 63 -4.48 1.61 5.86
CA CYS A 63 -3.88 1.18 4.61
C CYS A 63 -4.95 0.77 3.60
N VAL A 64 -4.74 1.07 2.32
CA VAL A 64 -5.55 0.51 1.24
C VAL A 64 -4.93 -0.81 0.82
N VAL A 65 -5.75 -1.85 0.71
CA VAL A 65 -5.31 -3.20 0.36
C VAL A 65 -6.20 -3.81 -0.71
N TYR A 66 -5.62 -4.70 -1.51
CA TYR A 66 -6.40 -5.60 -2.35
C TYR A 66 -6.88 -6.79 -1.50
N PRO A 67 -8.18 -6.89 -1.15
CA PRO A 67 -8.64 -7.81 -0.13
C PRO A 67 -8.26 -9.27 -0.35
N PRO A 68 -8.34 -9.84 -1.58
CA PRO A 68 -8.02 -11.25 -1.79
C PRO A 68 -6.63 -11.67 -1.34
N HIS A 69 -5.66 -10.75 -1.39
CA HIS A 69 -4.28 -11.04 -1.01
C HIS A 69 -3.99 -10.86 0.49
N PHE A 70 -4.90 -10.25 1.26
CA PHE A 70 -4.64 -9.97 2.67
C PHE A 70 -5.72 -10.50 3.61
N VAL A 71 -6.93 -10.71 3.10
CA VAL A 71 -8.07 -11.22 3.87
C VAL A 71 -8.63 -12.47 3.19
N GLY A 72 -9.02 -13.43 3.98
CA GLY A 72 -9.62 -14.65 3.46
C GLY A 72 -8.62 -15.80 3.28
N PRO A 73 -9.07 -16.90 2.61
CA PRO A 73 -8.29 -18.15 2.54
C PRO A 73 -7.08 -18.08 1.60
N GLU A 74 -7.12 -17.20 0.60
CA GLU A 74 -6.06 -17.05 -0.42
C GLU A 74 -5.01 -16.00 -0.06
N ARG A 75 -5.01 -15.55 1.22
CA ARG A 75 -4.07 -14.52 1.67
C ARG A 75 -2.62 -14.95 1.48
N LEU A 76 -1.78 -13.96 1.16
CA LEU A 76 -0.36 -14.15 0.93
C LEU A 76 0.37 -14.54 2.21
N THR A 77 1.46 -15.29 2.06
CA THR A 77 2.39 -15.59 3.14
C THR A 77 3.11 -14.30 3.57
N ILE A 78 3.12 -14.06 4.87
CA ILE A 78 3.79 -12.92 5.50
C ILE A 78 4.92 -13.43 6.38
N LEU A 79 6.11 -12.90 6.14
CA LEU A 79 7.30 -13.23 6.92
C LEU A 79 7.76 -12.00 7.70
N HIS A 80 8.21 -12.19 8.92
CA HIS A 80 8.83 -11.16 9.74
C HIS A 80 10.29 -11.52 10.02
N TRP A 81 11.18 -10.60 9.67
CA TRP A 81 12.59 -10.70 9.99
C TRP A 81 12.99 -9.58 10.96
N LYS A 82 13.44 -9.97 12.13
CA LYS A 82 13.88 -9.04 13.19
C LYS A 82 15.41 -9.00 13.26
N LYS A 83 15.98 -7.81 13.37
CA LYS A 83 17.43 -7.62 13.56
C LYS A 83 17.96 -8.41 14.74
N GLY A 84 19.05 -9.13 14.55
CA GLY A 84 19.65 -10.00 15.56
C GLY A 84 19.03 -11.39 15.67
N GLN A 85 17.97 -11.71 14.92
CA GLN A 85 17.44 -13.07 14.84
C GLN A 85 17.98 -13.78 13.59
N SER A 86 18.37 -15.04 13.76
CA SER A 86 18.87 -15.90 12.66
C SER A 86 17.76 -16.49 11.81
N GLN A 87 16.53 -16.51 12.33
CA GLN A 87 15.39 -17.12 11.65
C GLN A 87 14.32 -16.08 11.31
N VAL A 88 13.78 -16.21 10.11
CA VAL A 88 12.59 -15.49 9.67
C VAL A 88 11.36 -16.21 10.20
N ARG A 89 10.41 -15.46 10.74
CA ARG A 89 9.18 -16.02 11.32
C ARG A 89 8.00 -15.79 10.36
N GLU A 90 7.26 -16.84 10.09
CA GLU A 90 5.97 -16.71 9.40
C GLU A 90 4.91 -16.12 10.35
N MET A 91 4.13 -15.19 9.85
CA MET A 91 3.07 -14.49 10.58
C MET A 91 1.70 -14.93 10.06
N PRO A 92 0.66 -14.96 10.91
CA PRO A 92 -0.69 -15.41 10.49
C PRO A 92 -1.27 -14.59 9.31
N ASN A 93 -1.01 -13.29 9.29
CA ASN A 93 -1.37 -12.36 8.22
C ASN A 93 -0.61 -11.02 8.44
N VAL A 94 -0.75 -10.09 7.50
CA VAL A 94 -0.06 -8.79 7.56
C VAL A 94 -0.52 -7.95 8.76
N PHE A 95 -1.80 -7.95 9.10
CA PHE A 95 -2.35 -7.14 10.19
C PHE A 95 -1.85 -7.65 11.56
N ALA A 96 -1.80 -8.98 11.75
CA ALA A 96 -1.21 -9.57 12.94
C ALA A 96 0.30 -9.25 13.06
N ALA A 97 1.03 -9.26 11.94
CA ALA A 97 2.43 -8.86 11.91
C ALA A 97 2.60 -7.40 12.34
N LEU A 98 1.84 -6.49 11.75
CA LEU A 98 1.87 -5.06 12.05
C LEU A 98 1.45 -4.78 13.50
N GLN A 99 0.38 -5.40 13.97
CA GLN A 99 -0.09 -5.27 15.36
C GLN A 99 0.98 -5.72 16.37
N SER A 100 1.70 -6.83 16.09
CA SER A 100 2.78 -7.31 16.96
C SER A 100 3.96 -6.34 17.09
N LEU A 101 4.07 -5.40 16.15
CA LEU A 101 5.08 -4.33 16.14
C LEU A 101 4.54 -2.99 16.70
N GLY A 102 3.32 -2.98 17.22
CA GLY A 102 2.66 -1.74 17.68
C GLY A 102 2.32 -0.78 16.53
N LEU A 103 1.99 -1.34 15.35
CA LEU A 103 1.57 -0.63 14.15
C LEU A 103 0.19 -1.17 13.71
N PRO A 104 -0.86 -1.08 14.55
CA PRO A 104 -2.18 -1.52 14.12
C PRO A 104 -2.62 -0.73 12.89
N MET A 105 -3.11 -1.42 11.87
CA MET A 105 -3.64 -0.79 10.65
C MET A 105 -5.02 -1.35 10.35
N GLU A 106 -5.96 -0.45 10.12
CA GLU A 106 -7.28 -0.77 9.62
C GLU A 106 -7.25 -0.79 8.09
N PRO A 107 -7.72 -1.87 7.44
CA PRO A 107 -7.71 -1.96 5.99
C PRO A 107 -8.89 -1.22 5.36
N VAL A 108 -8.62 -0.41 4.35
CA VAL A 108 -9.59 0.08 3.38
C VAL A 108 -9.55 -0.84 2.17
N PHE A 109 -10.68 -1.38 1.77
CA PHE A 109 -10.75 -2.37 0.71
C PHE A 109 -10.82 -1.72 -0.67
N CYS A 110 -9.79 -1.95 -1.48
CA CYS A 110 -9.81 -1.59 -2.90
C CYS A 110 -11.01 -2.25 -3.58
N GLY A 111 -11.88 -1.45 -4.21
CA GLY A 111 -13.11 -1.93 -4.85
C GLY A 111 -14.25 -2.27 -3.88
N GLY A 112 -14.08 -2.04 -2.56
CA GLY A 112 -15.10 -2.33 -1.53
C GLY A 112 -15.33 -3.82 -1.33
N ASP A 113 -16.58 -4.21 -1.04
CA ASP A 113 -16.94 -5.61 -0.68
C ASP A 113 -17.21 -6.51 -1.90
N ARG A 114 -17.31 -5.96 -3.10
CA ARG A 114 -17.71 -6.70 -4.30
C ARG A 114 -16.49 -7.18 -5.08
N ARG A 115 -16.28 -8.49 -5.18
CA ARG A 115 -15.14 -9.13 -5.83
C ARG A 115 -14.84 -8.58 -7.23
N ASN A 116 -15.86 -8.42 -8.07
CA ASN A 116 -15.70 -7.89 -9.42
C ASN A 116 -15.20 -6.43 -9.46
N LEU A 117 -15.56 -5.62 -8.46
CA LEU A 117 -15.06 -4.26 -8.32
C LEU A 117 -13.63 -4.25 -7.78
N GLN A 118 -13.31 -5.15 -6.84
CA GLN A 118 -11.96 -5.32 -6.31
C GLN A 118 -10.97 -5.65 -7.44
N GLU A 119 -11.31 -6.61 -8.31
CA GLU A 119 -10.49 -7.00 -9.46
C GLU A 119 -10.35 -5.86 -10.47
N ARG A 120 -11.47 -5.21 -10.82
CA ARG A 120 -11.47 -4.08 -11.75
C ARG A 120 -10.60 -2.93 -11.27
N GLU A 121 -10.74 -2.54 -10.00
CA GLU A 121 -10.05 -1.37 -9.48
C GLU A 121 -8.61 -1.68 -9.09
N GLN A 122 -8.30 -2.89 -8.66
CA GLN A 122 -6.91 -3.30 -8.48
C GLN A 122 -6.16 -3.28 -9.82
N TRP A 123 -6.77 -3.78 -10.89
CA TRP A 123 -6.23 -3.65 -12.25
C TRP A 123 -6.02 -2.19 -12.65
N ALA A 124 -6.93 -1.30 -12.24
CA ALA A 124 -6.85 0.15 -12.46
C ALA A 124 -5.97 0.86 -11.41
N SER A 125 -5.07 0.14 -10.73
CA SER A 125 -4.15 0.69 -9.73
C SER A 125 -4.86 1.34 -8.52
N GLY A 126 -6.00 0.80 -8.11
CA GLY A 126 -6.80 1.31 -6.98
C GLY A 126 -6.13 1.19 -5.61
N CYS A 127 -5.07 0.38 -5.47
CA CYS A 127 -4.25 0.34 -4.26
C CYS A 127 -3.03 1.27 -4.32
N ASN A 128 -2.73 1.85 -5.49
CA ASN A 128 -1.48 2.55 -5.75
C ASN A 128 -1.62 4.06 -5.48
N PHE A 129 -1.58 4.44 -4.21
CA PHE A 129 -1.66 5.84 -3.78
C PHE A 129 -0.27 6.45 -3.60
N VAL A 130 -0.15 7.76 -3.86
CA VAL A 130 0.98 8.57 -3.39
C VAL A 130 0.61 9.23 -2.08
N ALA A 131 1.27 8.87 -0.99
CA ALA A 131 1.11 9.55 0.29
C ALA A 131 2.01 10.79 0.33
N MET A 132 1.40 11.96 0.32
CA MET A 132 2.09 13.26 0.48
C MET A 132 2.42 13.54 1.95
N ARG A 133 1.51 13.16 2.83
CA ARG A 133 1.64 13.10 4.29
C ARG A 133 0.62 12.09 4.82
N PRO A 134 0.68 11.68 6.10
CA PRO A 134 -0.40 10.92 6.69
C PRO A 134 -1.74 11.61 6.49
N GLY A 135 -2.73 10.89 5.95
CA GLY A 135 -4.06 11.41 5.66
C GLY A 135 -4.21 12.27 4.40
N LEU A 136 -3.13 12.58 3.67
CA LEU A 136 -3.23 13.28 2.37
C LEU A 136 -2.57 12.44 1.27
N VAL A 137 -3.38 11.97 0.34
CA VAL A 137 -2.94 11.05 -0.71
C VAL A 137 -3.44 11.44 -2.09
N LEU A 138 -2.76 10.94 -3.14
CA LEU A 138 -3.20 11.09 -4.54
C LEU A 138 -3.65 9.73 -5.09
N SER A 139 -4.70 9.75 -5.91
CA SER A 139 -5.23 8.56 -6.60
C SER A 139 -5.83 8.92 -7.95
N TYR A 140 -6.06 7.90 -8.78
CA TYR A 140 -6.87 8.06 -9.99
C TYR A 140 -8.34 8.23 -9.66
N ALA A 141 -9.01 9.19 -10.31
CA ALA A 141 -10.44 9.48 -10.13
C ALA A 141 -11.35 8.31 -10.51
N ARG A 142 -10.90 7.42 -11.39
CA ARG A 142 -11.69 6.30 -11.92
C ARG A 142 -11.97 5.16 -10.95
N ASN A 143 -11.29 5.11 -9.80
CA ASN A 143 -11.44 4.03 -8.80
C ASN A 143 -12.56 4.35 -7.81
N ASP A 144 -13.78 4.53 -8.31
CA ASP A 144 -14.94 5.05 -7.56
C ASP A 144 -15.30 4.25 -6.32
N ALA A 145 -15.21 2.92 -6.39
CA ALA A 145 -15.57 2.07 -5.26
C ALA A 145 -14.52 2.20 -4.14
N THR A 146 -13.25 2.25 -4.48
CA THR A 146 -12.17 2.49 -3.52
C THR A 146 -12.29 3.89 -2.90
N LEU A 147 -12.59 4.91 -3.70
CA LEU A 147 -12.77 6.28 -3.20
C LEU A 147 -13.95 6.36 -2.22
N ARG A 148 -15.07 5.67 -2.50
CA ARG A 148 -16.19 5.59 -1.54
C ARG A 148 -15.80 4.91 -0.22
N GLU A 149 -14.94 3.88 -0.25
CA GLU A 149 -14.43 3.30 0.99
C GLU A 149 -13.52 4.29 1.74
N MET A 150 -12.72 5.08 1.03
CA MET A 150 -11.92 6.15 1.64
C MET A 150 -12.80 7.23 2.28
N GLU A 151 -13.92 7.61 1.65
CA GLU A 151 -14.90 8.56 2.23
C GLU A 151 -15.48 8.04 3.55
N LYS A 152 -15.81 6.74 3.64
CA LYS A 152 -16.28 6.13 4.89
C LYS A 152 -15.25 6.23 6.03
N MET A 153 -13.95 6.28 5.68
CA MET A 153 -12.86 6.48 6.63
C MET A 153 -12.53 7.95 6.90
N GLY A 154 -13.41 8.87 6.46
CA GLY A 154 -13.29 10.30 6.72
C GLY A 154 -12.38 11.06 5.75
N PHE A 155 -12.04 10.49 4.60
CA PHE A 155 -11.31 11.22 3.57
C PHE A 155 -12.27 12.04 2.70
N ARG A 156 -11.96 13.31 2.51
CA ARG A 156 -12.64 14.14 1.51
C ARG A 156 -12.02 13.92 0.13
N ILE A 157 -12.84 13.68 -0.87
CA ILE A 157 -12.38 13.54 -2.27
C ILE A 157 -12.33 14.93 -2.90
N VAL A 158 -11.17 15.29 -3.41
CA VAL A 158 -10.88 16.61 -4.01
C VAL A 158 -10.30 16.40 -5.40
N SER A 159 -10.85 17.08 -6.41
CA SER A 159 -10.24 17.03 -7.73
C SER A 159 -8.92 17.81 -7.77
N SER A 160 -7.94 17.30 -8.52
CA SER A 160 -6.67 18.00 -8.72
C SER A 160 -6.87 19.39 -9.35
N THR A 161 -7.82 19.53 -10.27
CA THR A 161 -8.16 20.82 -10.86
C THR A 161 -8.64 21.81 -9.80
N GLY A 162 -9.63 21.43 -9.00
CA GLY A 162 -10.15 22.32 -7.93
C GLY A 162 -9.10 22.67 -6.89
N PHE A 163 -8.17 21.74 -6.59
CA PHE A 163 -7.06 22.01 -5.69
C PHE A 163 -6.05 23.01 -6.31
N LEU A 164 -5.67 22.82 -7.57
CA LEU A 164 -4.69 23.66 -8.27
C LEU A 164 -5.22 25.06 -8.58
N THR A 165 -6.53 25.19 -8.86
CA THR A 165 -7.17 26.51 -9.10
C THR A 165 -7.47 27.28 -7.81
N GLY A 166 -7.31 26.62 -6.65
CA GLY A 166 -7.61 27.22 -5.34
C GLY A 166 -9.10 27.22 -4.97
N GLU A 167 -9.95 26.59 -5.78
CA GLU A 167 -11.38 26.38 -5.48
C GLU A 167 -11.57 25.46 -4.27
N ALA A 168 -10.69 24.48 -4.10
CA ALA A 168 -10.67 23.59 -2.96
C ALA A 168 -9.37 23.78 -2.17
N ARG A 169 -9.50 23.99 -0.85
CA ARG A 169 -8.38 24.02 0.10
C ARG A 169 -8.46 22.83 1.02
N ILE A 170 -7.31 22.31 1.40
CA ILE A 170 -7.17 21.16 2.32
C ILE A 170 -6.43 21.67 3.55
N ALA A 171 -7.00 21.50 4.73
CA ALA A 171 -6.36 21.86 5.99
C ALA A 171 -5.22 20.88 6.34
N ASP A 172 -4.29 21.30 7.19
CA ASP A 172 -3.11 20.51 7.53
C ASP A 172 -3.42 19.19 8.23
N ASP A 173 -4.50 19.16 9.01
CA ASP A 173 -4.98 17.98 9.75
C ASP A 173 -6.11 17.22 9.04
N GLU A 174 -6.55 17.72 7.88
CA GLU A 174 -7.66 17.14 7.13
C GLU A 174 -7.21 15.89 6.36
N ARG A 175 -8.04 14.83 6.42
CA ARG A 175 -7.90 13.67 5.54
C ARG A 175 -8.47 13.99 4.16
N ALA A 176 -7.66 13.83 3.11
CA ALA A 176 -8.12 14.04 1.75
C ALA A 176 -7.44 13.12 0.73
N VAL A 177 -8.20 12.79 -0.31
CA VAL A 177 -7.68 12.17 -1.53
C VAL A 177 -7.76 13.21 -2.65
N ILE A 178 -6.63 13.64 -3.18
CA ILE A 178 -6.59 14.43 -4.39
C ILE A 178 -6.66 13.47 -5.57
N THR A 179 -7.69 13.63 -6.41
CA THR A 179 -7.93 12.76 -7.55
C THR A 179 -7.62 13.46 -8.85
N PHE A 180 -7.08 12.69 -9.81
CA PHE A 180 -6.82 13.16 -11.16
C PHE A 180 -7.17 12.09 -12.20
N GLU A 181 -7.39 12.54 -13.42
CA GLU A 181 -7.72 11.65 -14.54
C GLU A 181 -6.49 10.80 -14.90
N GLY A 182 -6.70 9.51 -15.00
CA GLY A 182 -5.65 8.55 -15.30
C GLY A 182 -6.06 7.48 -16.31
N GLY A 183 -7.12 7.75 -17.10
CA GLY A 183 -7.73 6.77 -17.99
C GLY A 183 -6.75 6.15 -18.98
N GLU A 184 -5.86 6.94 -19.56
CA GLU A 184 -4.82 6.46 -20.49
C GLU A 184 -3.56 5.98 -19.78
N LEU A 185 -3.21 6.58 -18.64
CA LEU A 185 -2.01 6.19 -17.87
C LEU A 185 -2.09 4.76 -17.37
N VAL A 186 -3.27 4.32 -16.94
CA VAL A 186 -3.53 2.96 -16.49
C VAL A 186 -3.23 1.89 -17.55
N ARG A 187 -3.37 2.22 -18.84
CA ARG A 187 -3.08 1.29 -19.94
C ARG A 187 -1.61 0.89 -20.01
N GLY A 188 -0.72 1.77 -19.59
CA GLY A 188 0.71 1.48 -19.46
C GLY A 188 1.08 0.62 -18.26
N GLY A 189 0.10 0.34 -17.39
CA GLY A 189 0.30 -0.28 -16.10
C GLY A 189 0.83 0.71 -15.04
N GLY A 190 0.49 0.47 -13.79
CA GLY A 190 0.91 1.30 -12.68
C GLY A 190 -0.02 2.47 -12.35
N GLY A 191 0.12 2.95 -11.14
CA GLY A 191 -0.67 4.05 -10.58
C GLY A 191 0.15 5.28 -10.26
N PRO A 192 -0.43 6.22 -9.52
CA PRO A 192 0.22 7.48 -9.16
C PRO A 192 1.60 7.30 -8.52
N ARG A 193 1.76 6.32 -7.62
CA ARG A 193 3.04 6.05 -6.96
C ARG A 193 4.10 5.52 -7.92
N CYS A 194 3.71 4.69 -8.89
CA CYS A 194 4.64 4.17 -9.89
C CYS A 194 5.24 5.28 -10.78
N MET A 195 4.60 6.45 -10.83
CA MET A 195 5.09 7.62 -11.57
C MET A 195 6.00 8.54 -10.73
N THR A 196 6.13 8.25 -9.43
CA THR A 196 7.04 8.98 -8.53
C THR A 196 8.26 8.12 -8.25
N CYS A 197 9.43 8.58 -8.60
CA CYS A 197 10.72 7.91 -8.36
C CYS A 197 11.43 8.51 -7.16
#